data_bd89415faeb54b6ae70d16e0d7449e49
#
_entry.id   bd89415faeb54b6ae70d16e0d7449e49
#
_cell.length_a   1.000
_cell.length_b   1.000
_cell.length_c   1.000
_cell.angle_alpha   90.00
_cell.angle_beta   90.00
_cell.angle_gamma   90.00
#
_symmetry.space_group_name_H-M   'P 1'
#
loop_
_entity.id
_entity.type
_entity.pdbx_description
1 polymer ?
#
loop_
_entity_poly.entity_id
_entity_poly.type
_entity_poly.pdbx_seq_one_letter_code
_entity_poly.pdbx_strand_id
1 'polypeptide(L)'
;MRSLLAQGFMGSQRGRRKVALAMVATLGALLAGCGTALPTGDGRTPQHIDITLIGFNDLHGNLEPPHMAHRVQGPAGPVLAPAGGMAYFASAMAALKAQSPHHAVVSAGDMVGASPLVSSLFLDEPTIEAVNRMQIDFNAVGNHEFDRGWRELLRLQHGGCEKFTSREPCRISKPFEGAQFGLLAANTVREDGRTLLPATGIKRFTDGGVTVTMGFIG
;
A
#
# COMPACT_ATOMS: atom_id res chain seq x y z
N MET A 1 64.20 -27.38 -80.94
CA MET A 1 63.41 -27.62 -82.14
C MET A 1 61.93 -27.58 -81.81
N ARG A 2 61.21 -26.64 -82.46
CA ARG A 2 59.75 -26.59 -82.76
C ARG A 2 58.75 -26.82 -81.61
N SER A 3 58.08 -25.75 -81.15
CA SER A 3 56.93 -25.06 -81.76
C SER A 3 55.68 -25.97 -82.01
N LEU A 4 54.60 -25.60 -81.34
CA LEU A 4 53.23 -25.47 -81.88
C LEU A 4 52.22 -25.17 -80.78
N LEU A 5 51.83 -23.87 -80.71
CA LEU A 5 50.46 -23.38 -80.94
C LEU A 5 49.38 -23.90 -79.92
N ALA A 6 49.02 -23.09 -79.00
CA ALA A 6 47.75 -23.10 -78.29
C ALA A 6 46.87 -22.01 -78.89
N GLN A 7 45.82 -22.38 -79.61
CA GLN A 7 44.73 -21.51 -80.03
C GLN A 7 43.72 -21.36 -78.90
N GLY A 8 43.29 -20.16 -78.73
CA GLY A 8 42.46 -19.70 -77.63
C GLY A 8 41.00 -20.16 -77.74
N PHE A 9 40.44 -20.13 -76.57
CA PHE A 9 39.00 -20.10 -76.37
C PHE A 9 38.63 -18.92 -75.48
N MET A 10 38.41 -17.77 -76.11
CA MET A 10 37.82 -16.60 -75.43
C MET A 10 36.32 -16.81 -75.39
N GLY A 11 35.86 -17.64 -74.43
CA GLY A 11 34.46 -17.78 -74.07
C GLY A 11 34.04 -16.63 -73.17
N SER A 12 33.05 -15.93 -73.65
CA SER A 12 32.44 -14.72 -73.12
C SER A 12 32.25 -14.70 -71.60
N GLN A 13 33.10 -13.99 -70.91
CA GLN A 13 32.98 -13.69 -69.45
C GLN A 13 31.76 -12.77 -69.13
N ARG A 14 31.12 -12.18 -70.12
CA ARG A 14 30.01 -11.22 -69.88
C ARG A 14 28.70 -11.91 -69.47
N GLY A 15 28.46 -13.15 -69.90
CA GLY A 15 27.23 -13.89 -69.54
C GLY A 15 27.25 -14.36 -68.06
N ARG A 16 28.41 -14.80 -67.56
CA ARG A 16 28.56 -15.31 -66.21
C ARG A 16 28.45 -14.22 -65.14
N ARG A 17 28.90 -12.97 -65.41
CA ARG A 17 28.74 -11.84 -64.49
C ARG A 17 27.31 -11.35 -64.38
N LYS A 18 26.51 -11.43 -65.45
CA LYS A 18 25.09 -11.01 -65.37
C LYS A 18 24.24 -12.03 -64.66
N VAL A 19 24.50 -13.32 -64.73
CA VAL A 19 23.80 -14.36 -64.01
C VAL A 19 24.17 -14.34 -62.53
N ALA A 20 25.44 -14.10 -62.19
CA ALA A 20 25.88 -13.98 -60.80
C ALA A 20 25.30 -12.72 -60.12
N LEU A 21 25.19 -11.60 -60.85
CA LEU A 21 24.59 -10.37 -60.30
C LEU A 21 23.06 -10.52 -60.10
N ALA A 22 22.37 -11.24 -61.01
CA ALA A 22 20.94 -11.50 -60.84
C ALA A 22 20.64 -12.44 -59.68
N MET A 23 21.48 -13.46 -59.40
CA MET A 23 21.33 -14.34 -58.23
C MET A 23 21.59 -13.65 -56.90
N VAL A 24 22.55 -12.75 -56.82
CA VAL A 24 22.83 -11.99 -55.60
C VAL A 24 21.71 -11.00 -55.35
N ALA A 25 21.12 -10.37 -56.34
CA ALA A 25 19.98 -9.46 -56.19
C ALA A 25 18.71 -10.16 -55.74
N THR A 26 18.44 -11.39 -56.25
CA THR A 26 17.26 -12.20 -55.82
C THR A 26 17.44 -12.78 -54.43
N LEU A 27 18.64 -13.18 -54.03
CA LEU A 27 18.91 -13.66 -52.68
C LEU A 27 18.82 -12.52 -51.63
N GLY A 28 19.22 -11.31 -51.98
CA GLY A 28 19.08 -10.13 -51.18
C GLY A 28 17.62 -9.69 -50.93
N ALA A 29 16.75 -9.87 -51.95
CA ALA A 29 15.33 -9.55 -51.85
C ALA A 29 14.53 -10.57 -51.01
N LEU A 30 14.98 -11.82 -50.92
CA LEU A 30 14.38 -12.85 -50.06
C LEU A 30 14.75 -12.73 -48.60
N LEU A 31 15.86 -12.07 -48.26
CA LEU A 31 16.27 -11.79 -46.87
C LEU A 31 15.63 -10.51 -46.28
N ALA A 32 15.11 -9.63 -47.12
CA ALA A 32 14.43 -8.41 -46.66
C ALA A 32 12.95 -8.65 -46.26
N GLY A 33 12.41 -9.85 -46.48
CA GLY A 33 11.00 -10.19 -46.23
C GLY A 33 10.68 -10.76 -44.84
N CYS A 34 11.68 -10.98 -43.97
CA CYS A 34 11.47 -11.46 -42.59
C CYS A 34 11.81 -10.43 -41.54
N GLY A 35 11.71 -9.14 -41.84
CA GLY A 35 11.54 -8.12 -40.85
C GLY A 35 10.13 -8.22 -40.30
N THR A 36 9.88 -9.12 -39.34
CA THR A 36 8.76 -8.91 -38.44
C THR A 36 8.96 -7.54 -37.85
N ALA A 37 8.17 -6.58 -38.31
CA ALA A 37 7.99 -5.35 -37.52
C ALA A 37 7.56 -5.83 -36.14
N LEU A 38 8.52 -5.89 -35.21
CA LEU A 38 8.16 -5.92 -33.81
C LEU A 38 7.16 -4.79 -33.65
N PRO A 39 5.97 -5.04 -33.11
CA PRO A 39 5.09 -3.94 -32.78
C PRO A 39 5.97 -2.96 -32.02
N THR A 40 6.16 -1.78 -32.58
CA THR A 40 6.72 -0.66 -31.85
C THR A 40 5.77 -0.51 -30.68
N GLY A 41 6.13 -1.10 -29.54
CA GLY A 41 5.38 -0.93 -28.32
C GLY A 41 5.16 0.57 -28.21
N ASP A 42 3.91 0.98 -28.13
CA ASP A 42 3.54 2.35 -27.84
C ASP A 42 4.46 2.75 -26.68
N GLY A 43 5.41 3.65 -26.93
CA GLY A 43 6.49 4.01 -26.00
C GLY A 43 6.00 4.66 -24.72
N ARG A 44 4.78 4.32 -24.30
CA ARG A 44 4.23 4.63 -22.99
C ARG A 44 4.92 3.71 -21.99
N THR A 45 5.84 4.26 -21.24
CA THR A 45 6.25 3.67 -19.97
C THR A 45 4.96 3.30 -19.22
N PRO A 46 4.79 2.05 -18.76
CA PRO A 46 3.60 1.71 -17.98
C PRO A 46 3.51 2.69 -16.82
N GLN A 47 2.45 3.49 -16.80
CA GLN A 47 2.20 4.40 -15.70
C GLN A 47 1.84 3.54 -14.48
N HIS A 48 2.61 3.66 -13.43
CA HIS A 48 2.38 2.97 -12.17
C HIS A 48 2.38 3.97 -11.02
N ILE A 49 1.68 3.63 -9.96
CA ILE A 49 1.69 4.36 -8.71
C ILE A 49 2.24 3.42 -7.64
N ASP A 50 3.35 3.81 -7.01
CA ASP A 50 3.88 3.12 -5.85
C ASP A 50 3.07 3.52 -4.62
N ILE A 51 2.46 2.54 -3.95
CA ILE A 51 1.63 2.76 -2.77
C ILE A 51 2.30 2.12 -1.56
N THR A 52 2.53 2.90 -0.52
CA THR A 52 3.05 2.42 0.76
C THR A 52 1.89 2.06 1.68
N LEU A 53 1.84 0.80 2.13
CA LEU A 53 0.92 0.36 3.17
C LEU A 53 1.63 0.37 4.52
N ILE A 54 1.10 1.14 5.47
CA ILE A 54 1.60 1.24 6.84
C ILE A 54 0.60 0.54 7.75
N GLY A 55 1.02 -0.56 8.36
CA GLY A 55 0.18 -1.37 9.24
C GLY A 55 0.65 -1.38 10.67
N PHE A 56 -0.29 -1.42 11.62
CA PHE A 56 -0.04 -1.64 13.04
C PHE A 56 -1.21 -2.41 13.68
N ASN A 57 -1.09 -2.78 14.95
CA ASN A 57 -2.12 -3.47 15.72
C ASN A 57 -1.83 -3.32 17.22
N ASP A 58 -2.79 -3.75 18.05
CA ASP A 58 -2.63 -3.91 19.52
C ASP A 58 -2.12 -2.65 20.23
N LEU A 59 -2.68 -1.49 19.90
CA LEU A 59 -2.32 -0.23 20.55
C LEU A 59 -2.78 -0.19 22.01
N HIS A 60 -3.96 -0.77 22.30
CA HIS A 60 -4.53 -0.88 23.65
C HIS A 60 -4.46 0.39 24.47
N GLY A 61 -4.77 1.55 23.86
CA GLY A 61 -4.80 2.81 24.57
C GLY A 61 -3.50 3.20 25.27
N ASN A 62 -2.35 2.69 24.83
CA ASN A 62 -1.04 3.01 25.40
C ASN A 62 -0.59 4.43 25.00
N LEU A 63 -1.24 5.45 25.59
CA LEU A 63 -0.99 6.86 25.30
C LEU A 63 0.35 7.33 25.88
N GLU A 64 0.68 6.88 27.08
CA GLU A 64 1.89 7.29 27.79
C GLU A 64 3.06 6.33 27.45
N PRO A 65 4.30 6.85 27.38
CA PRO A 65 5.46 5.99 27.25
C PRO A 65 5.62 5.13 28.52
N PRO A 66 6.07 3.86 28.40
CA PRO A 66 6.15 2.92 29.51
C PRO A 66 7.29 3.22 30.51
N HIS A 67 7.94 4.39 30.42
CA HIS A 67 9.09 4.82 31.26
C HIS A 67 10.24 3.81 31.27
N MET A 68 10.35 2.99 30.23
CA MET A 68 11.42 2.00 30.04
C MET A 68 12.17 2.31 28.75
N ALA A 69 13.47 2.03 28.75
CA ALA A 69 14.28 2.05 27.55
C ALA A 69 14.36 0.66 26.95
N HIS A 70 14.16 0.57 25.65
CA HIS A 70 14.26 -0.67 24.88
C HIS A 70 15.59 -0.73 24.16
N ARG A 71 16.15 -1.93 24.07
CA ARG A 71 17.34 -2.17 23.27
C ARG A 71 16.94 -2.22 21.79
N VAL A 72 17.41 -1.26 21.01
CA VAL A 72 17.19 -1.17 19.57
C VAL A 72 18.52 -1.23 18.84
N GLN A 73 18.51 -1.71 17.59
CA GLN A 73 19.69 -1.74 16.76
C GLN A 73 19.93 -0.34 16.16
N GLY A 74 20.97 0.31 16.60
CA GLY A 74 21.45 1.58 16.03
C GLY A 74 22.50 1.38 14.95
N PRO A 75 22.91 2.45 14.23
CA PRO A 75 23.93 2.37 13.17
C PRO A 75 25.30 1.87 13.66
N ALA A 76 25.67 2.15 14.91
CA ALA A 76 26.93 1.76 15.54
C ALA A 76 26.82 0.57 16.50
N GLY A 77 25.67 -0.13 16.52
CA GLY A 77 25.39 -1.23 17.42
C GLY A 77 24.17 -1.00 18.30
N PRO A 78 23.87 -1.93 19.23
CA PRO A 78 22.70 -1.83 20.10
C PRO A 78 22.76 -0.60 21.00
N VAL A 79 21.65 0.15 21.05
CA VAL A 79 21.49 1.30 21.94
C VAL A 79 20.21 1.14 22.77
N LEU A 80 20.15 1.77 23.92
CA LEU A 80 18.92 1.90 24.70
C LEU A 80 18.21 3.18 24.28
N ALA A 81 17.00 3.03 23.78
CA ALA A 81 16.16 4.13 23.34
C ALA A 81 14.84 4.13 24.11
N PRO A 82 14.35 5.27 24.59
CA PRO A 82 12.97 5.37 25.06
C PRO A 82 12.04 5.10 23.88
N ALA A 83 11.04 4.26 24.11
CA ALA A 83 10.08 3.88 23.08
C ALA A 83 8.72 3.62 23.71
N GLY A 84 7.69 3.59 22.87
CA GLY A 84 6.30 3.39 23.28
C GLY A 84 5.60 4.72 23.62
N GLY A 85 4.29 4.61 23.72
CA GLY A 85 3.40 5.76 23.88
C GLY A 85 3.09 6.50 22.59
N MET A 86 1.99 7.23 22.60
CA MET A 86 1.41 7.83 21.41
C MET A 86 2.31 8.87 20.72
N ALA A 87 3.09 9.64 21.51
CA ALA A 87 3.95 10.67 20.93
C ALA A 87 5.06 10.10 20.04
N TYR A 88 5.73 9.04 20.50
CA TYR A 88 6.75 8.35 19.71
C TYR A 88 6.12 7.62 18.51
N PHE A 89 4.97 6.99 18.74
CA PHE A 89 4.23 6.31 17.69
C PHE A 89 3.80 7.28 16.58
N ALA A 90 3.21 8.42 16.94
CA ALA A 90 2.82 9.45 15.97
C ALA A 90 4.01 10.00 15.19
N SER A 91 5.17 10.19 15.84
CA SER A 91 6.40 10.64 15.18
C SER A 91 6.92 9.61 14.17
N ALA A 92 6.92 8.33 14.54
CA ALA A 92 7.30 7.24 13.63
C ALA A 92 6.33 7.14 12.44
N MET A 93 5.03 7.23 12.71
CA MET A 93 3.99 7.24 11.67
C MET A 93 4.18 8.41 10.70
N ALA A 94 4.42 9.63 11.20
CA ALA A 94 4.67 10.80 10.37
C ALA A 94 5.91 10.61 9.48
N ALA A 95 7.00 10.05 10.02
CA ALA A 95 8.20 9.75 9.26
C ALA A 95 7.98 8.70 8.16
N LEU A 96 7.17 7.67 8.41
CA LEU A 96 6.81 6.68 7.40
C LEU A 96 5.92 7.28 6.31
N LYS A 97 4.91 8.07 6.67
CA LYS A 97 4.02 8.76 5.72
C LYS A 97 4.80 9.72 4.82
N ALA A 98 5.81 10.39 5.33
CA ALA A 98 6.64 11.32 4.57
C ALA A 98 7.49 10.63 3.48
N GLN A 99 7.66 9.31 3.53
CA GLN A 99 8.45 8.57 2.54
C GLN A 99 7.69 8.32 1.23
N SER A 100 6.37 8.45 1.23
CA SER A 100 5.56 8.23 0.04
C SER A 100 4.34 9.17 0.03
N PRO A 101 4.09 9.89 -1.08
CA PRO A 101 2.89 10.70 -1.22
C PRO A 101 1.62 9.83 -1.28
N HIS A 102 1.76 8.60 -1.75
CA HIS A 102 0.66 7.63 -1.83
C HIS A 102 0.84 6.57 -0.75
N HIS A 103 0.14 6.74 0.36
CA HIS A 103 0.17 5.78 1.46
C HIS A 103 -1.23 5.50 1.98
N ALA A 104 -1.42 4.31 2.52
CA ALA A 104 -2.56 3.97 3.36
C ALA A 104 -2.07 3.53 4.73
N VAL A 105 -2.77 3.97 5.77
CA VAL A 105 -2.47 3.62 7.15
C VAL A 105 -3.63 2.82 7.71
N VAL A 106 -3.36 1.60 8.14
CA VAL A 106 -4.39 0.68 8.65
C VAL A 106 -3.98 0.05 9.98
N SER A 107 -4.98 -0.27 10.78
CA SER A 107 -4.80 -1.08 11.99
C SER A 107 -5.51 -2.42 11.84
N ALA A 108 -4.93 -3.47 12.41
CA ALA A 108 -5.51 -4.82 12.46
C ALA A 108 -6.21 -5.10 13.79
N GLY A 109 -6.70 -4.07 14.48
CA GLY A 109 -7.54 -4.21 15.67
C GLY A 109 -6.81 -3.97 16.99
N ASP A 110 -7.60 -4.07 18.06
CA ASP A 110 -7.18 -3.88 19.45
C ASP A 110 -6.52 -2.52 19.70
N MET A 111 -7.05 -1.47 19.06
CA MET A 111 -6.62 -0.11 19.36
C MET A 111 -7.08 0.37 20.72
N VAL A 112 -8.23 -0.10 21.15
CA VAL A 112 -8.87 0.22 22.42
C VAL A 112 -9.15 -1.08 23.19
N GLY A 113 -9.58 -0.95 24.45
CA GLY A 113 -9.80 -2.09 25.34
C GLY A 113 -8.51 -2.60 26.00
N ALA A 114 -8.63 -3.25 27.14
CA ALA A 114 -7.50 -3.59 28.04
C ALA A 114 -6.54 -2.41 28.30
N SER A 115 -7.00 -1.19 28.11
CA SER A 115 -6.23 0.05 28.09
C SER A 115 -5.76 0.47 29.49
N PRO A 116 -4.59 1.14 29.60
CA PRO A 116 -4.18 1.83 30.83
C PRO A 116 -5.22 2.86 31.30
N LEU A 117 -5.17 3.21 32.59
CA LEU A 117 -6.17 4.06 33.22
C LEU A 117 -6.34 5.43 32.54
N VAL A 118 -5.27 5.99 32.00
CA VAL A 118 -5.28 7.28 31.27
C VAL A 118 -6.25 7.27 30.08
N SER A 119 -6.52 6.14 29.50
CA SER A 119 -7.50 5.96 28.43
C SER A 119 -8.78 5.29 28.92
N SER A 120 -8.68 4.17 29.64
CA SER A 120 -9.82 3.35 30.01
C SER A 120 -10.81 4.07 30.97
N LEU A 121 -10.36 5.00 31.79
CA LEU A 121 -11.23 5.82 32.66
C LEU A 121 -12.18 6.72 31.87
N PHE A 122 -11.83 7.05 30.64
CA PHE A 122 -12.56 7.91 29.74
C PHE A 122 -13.13 7.15 28.56
N LEU A 123 -13.40 5.84 28.73
CA LEU A 123 -14.01 4.99 27.70
C LEU A 123 -13.21 4.93 26.39
N ASP A 124 -11.91 5.10 26.46
CA ASP A 124 -10.95 5.15 25.35
C ASP A 124 -11.16 6.32 24.34
N GLU A 125 -11.99 7.30 24.68
CA GLU A 125 -12.11 8.54 23.91
C GLU A 125 -10.77 9.22 23.64
N PRO A 126 -9.83 9.34 24.63
CA PRO A 126 -8.52 9.94 24.39
C PRO A 126 -7.69 9.18 23.37
N THR A 127 -7.83 7.85 23.31
CA THR A 127 -7.14 7.02 22.29
C THR A 127 -7.67 7.32 20.90
N ILE A 128 -8.99 7.33 20.72
CA ILE A 128 -9.61 7.67 19.45
C ILE A 128 -9.20 9.08 18.98
N GLU A 129 -9.25 10.08 19.88
CA GLU A 129 -8.84 11.45 19.55
C GLU A 129 -7.36 11.55 19.15
N ALA A 130 -6.49 10.79 19.83
CA ALA A 130 -5.07 10.76 19.50
C ALA A 130 -4.82 10.10 18.14
N VAL A 131 -5.52 9.00 17.85
CA VAL A 131 -5.43 8.31 16.55
C VAL A 131 -6.01 9.17 15.42
N ASN A 132 -7.09 9.91 15.65
CA ASN A 132 -7.63 10.87 14.69
C ASN A 132 -6.56 11.86 14.20
N ARG A 133 -5.72 12.38 15.12
CA ARG A 133 -4.62 13.29 14.77
C ARG A 133 -3.55 12.63 13.89
N MET A 134 -3.43 11.32 13.92
CA MET A 134 -2.50 10.59 13.06
C MET A 134 -3.08 10.35 11.66
N GLN A 135 -4.37 10.59 11.44
CA GLN A 135 -5.04 10.44 10.15
C GLN A 135 -4.80 9.04 9.54
N ILE A 136 -5.19 8.01 10.26
CA ILE A 136 -5.26 6.65 9.72
C ILE A 136 -6.49 6.50 8.82
N ASP A 137 -6.51 5.48 7.98
CA ASP A 137 -7.62 5.26 7.04
C ASP A 137 -8.66 4.31 7.62
N PHE A 138 -8.22 3.15 8.11
CA PHE A 138 -9.12 2.09 8.59
C PHE A 138 -8.53 1.34 9.78
N ASN A 139 -9.44 0.79 10.61
CA ASN A 139 -9.13 -0.21 11.61
C ASN A 139 -10.07 -1.41 11.41
N ALA A 140 -9.53 -2.60 11.14
CA ALA A 140 -10.27 -3.84 11.30
C ALA A 140 -10.42 -4.11 12.79
N VAL A 141 -11.67 -4.17 13.31
CA VAL A 141 -11.87 -4.31 14.75
C VAL A 141 -11.40 -5.66 15.28
N GLY A 142 -10.67 -5.65 16.40
CA GLY A 142 -10.30 -6.84 17.14
C GLY A 142 -11.33 -7.19 18.23
N ASN A 143 -11.00 -8.14 19.09
CA ASN A 143 -11.90 -8.55 20.17
C ASN A 143 -12.05 -7.47 21.27
N HIS A 144 -11.02 -6.70 21.52
CA HIS A 144 -11.02 -5.68 22.57
C HIS A 144 -11.83 -4.44 22.24
N GLU A 145 -12.12 -4.17 20.97
CA GLU A 145 -13.09 -3.15 20.58
C GLU A 145 -14.50 -3.47 21.13
N PHE A 146 -14.79 -4.73 21.45
CA PHE A 146 -16.07 -5.17 22.01
C PHE A 146 -16.11 -5.29 23.54
N ASP A 147 -15.03 -4.97 24.27
CA ASP A 147 -14.95 -5.09 25.75
C ASP A 147 -16.09 -4.40 26.48
N ARG A 148 -16.63 -3.31 25.91
CA ARG A 148 -17.73 -2.53 26.50
C ARG A 148 -19.06 -2.70 25.73
N GLY A 149 -19.10 -3.70 24.85
CA GLY A 149 -20.26 -4.02 24.03
C GLY A 149 -20.36 -3.21 22.73
N TRP A 150 -21.13 -3.73 21.79
CA TRP A 150 -21.22 -3.21 20.44
C TRP A 150 -21.80 -1.78 20.35
N ARG A 151 -22.64 -1.37 21.31
CA ARG A 151 -23.22 -0.02 21.32
C ARG A 151 -22.15 1.02 21.64
N GLU A 152 -21.27 0.72 22.58
CA GLU A 152 -20.13 1.58 22.90
C GLU A 152 -19.14 1.64 21.75
N LEU A 153 -18.90 0.52 21.06
CA LEU A 153 -18.10 0.51 19.83
C LEU A 153 -18.69 1.42 18.75
N LEU A 154 -20.02 1.37 18.52
CA LEU A 154 -20.67 2.29 17.59
C LEU A 154 -20.54 3.75 18.04
N ARG A 155 -20.60 4.02 19.36
CA ARG A 155 -20.34 5.36 19.86
C ARG A 155 -18.90 5.81 19.62
N LEU A 156 -17.92 4.94 19.80
CA LEU A 156 -16.53 5.25 19.45
C LEU A 156 -16.36 5.56 17.95
N GLN A 157 -17.13 4.92 17.08
CA GLN A 157 -17.12 5.24 15.64
C GLN A 157 -17.81 6.56 15.32
N HIS A 158 -18.99 6.80 15.88
CA HIS A 158 -19.87 7.89 15.43
C HIS A 158 -19.88 9.11 16.35
N GLY A 159 -19.24 9.00 17.49
CA GLY A 159 -19.24 10.05 18.51
C GLY A 159 -20.52 10.09 19.35
N GLY A 160 -20.63 11.14 20.13
CA GLY A 160 -21.77 11.36 21.01
C GLY A 160 -21.50 11.01 22.47
N CYS A 161 -22.45 11.39 23.32
CA CYS A 161 -22.33 11.26 24.78
C CYS A 161 -23.42 10.33 25.36
N GLU A 162 -23.97 9.44 24.56
CA GLU A 162 -24.93 8.45 25.04
C GLU A 162 -24.22 7.43 25.94
N LYS A 163 -24.87 7.07 27.04
CA LYS A 163 -24.27 6.20 28.06
C LYS A 163 -24.68 4.75 27.86
N PHE A 164 -23.75 3.91 27.50
CA PHE A 164 -23.96 2.47 27.33
C PHE A 164 -23.26 1.62 28.40
N THR A 165 -22.48 2.24 29.27
CA THR A 165 -21.70 1.59 30.32
C THR A 165 -22.03 2.17 31.68
N SER A 166 -21.43 1.62 32.75
CA SER A 166 -21.52 2.23 34.11
C SER A 166 -20.76 3.54 34.22
N ARG A 167 -19.82 3.83 33.30
CA ARG A 167 -19.01 5.05 33.29
C ARG A 167 -19.69 6.14 32.47
N GLU A 168 -19.42 7.40 32.80
CA GLU A 168 -19.92 8.58 32.10
C GLU A 168 -19.04 8.89 30.89
N PRO A 169 -19.61 9.01 29.68
CA PRO A 169 -18.89 9.44 28.49
C PRO A 169 -18.66 10.96 28.46
N CYS A 170 -17.91 11.43 27.46
CA CYS A 170 -17.66 12.86 27.19
C CYS A 170 -17.11 13.65 28.40
N ARG A 171 -16.23 13.03 29.18
CA ARG A 171 -15.63 13.68 30.34
C ARG A 171 -14.48 14.61 29.99
N ILE A 172 -13.89 14.43 28.79
CA ILE A 172 -12.79 15.26 28.28
C ILE A 172 -13.32 16.19 27.19
N SER A 173 -13.85 15.66 26.13
CA SER A 173 -14.39 16.42 25.00
C SER A 173 -15.92 16.38 24.99
N LYS A 174 -16.56 17.54 24.75
CA LYS A 174 -18.03 17.67 24.68
C LYS A 174 -18.44 18.49 23.46
N PRO A 175 -19.05 17.86 22.44
CA PRO A 175 -19.26 16.43 22.32
C PRO A 175 -17.97 15.66 21.98
N PHE A 176 -17.94 14.36 22.22
CA PHE A 176 -16.93 13.47 21.63
C PHE A 176 -17.29 13.23 20.17
N GLU A 177 -16.36 13.49 19.25
CA GLU A 177 -16.63 13.46 17.81
C GLU A 177 -16.60 12.06 17.19
N GLY A 178 -16.04 11.08 17.89
CA GLY A 178 -15.83 9.73 17.36
C GLY A 178 -14.61 9.60 16.49
N ALA A 179 -14.46 8.40 15.92
CA ALA A 179 -13.36 8.08 15.01
C ALA A 179 -13.55 8.75 13.64
N GLN A 180 -12.53 9.45 13.18
CA GLN A 180 -12.47 10.07 11.84
C GLN A 180 -11.96 9.10 10.77
N PHE A 181 -11.69 7.86 11.16
CA PHE A 181 -11.30 6.73 10.30
C PHE A 181 -12.38 5.66 10.34
N GLY A 182 -12.39 4.77 9.34
CA GLY A 182 -13.40 3.72 9.29
C GLY A 182 -13.06 2.53 10.18
N LEU A 183 -13.97 2.16 11.10
CA LEU A 183 -13.95 0.84 11.72
C LEU A 183 -14.59 -0.17 10.77
N LEU A 184 -13.91 -1.28 10.50
CA LEU A 184 -14.36 -2.32 9.56
C LEU A 184 -14.56 -3.64 10.28
N ALA A 185 -15.63 -4.38 9.92
CA ALA A 185 -15.90 -5.72 10.43
C ALA A 185 -16.76 -6.52 9.45
N ALA A 186 -16.14 -7.34 8.61
CA ALA A 186 -16.84 -8.21 7.67
C ALA A 186 -17.48 -9.44 8.34
N ASN A 187 -16.93 -9.87 9.47
CA ASN A 187 -17.30 -11.10 10.18
C ASN A 187 -18.25 -10.88 11.38
N THR A 188 -18.52 -9.63 11.75
CA THR A 188 -19.45 -9.31 12.86
C THR A 188 -20.83 -9.01 12.31
N VAL A 189 -21.73 -9.98 12.46
CA VAL A 189 -23.06 -9.95 11.86
C VAL A 189 -24.12 -9.80 12.95
N ARG A 190 -25.10 -8.92 12.72
CA ARG A 190 -26.28 -8.74 13.55
C ARG A 190 -27.30 -9.87 13.32
N GLU A 191 -28.30 -9.95 14.17
CA GLU A 191 -29.40 -10.91 14.02
C GLU A 191 -30.16 -10.76 12.69
N ASP A 192 -30.17 -9.54 12.12
CA ASP A 192 -30.81 -9.25 10.82
C ASP A 192 -29.95 -9.63 9.60
N GLY A 193 -28.79 -10.26 9.82
CA GLY A 193 -27.87 -10.71 8.78
C GLY A 193 -26.96 -9.62 8.20
N ARG A 194 -27.10 -8.36 8.64
CA ARG A 194 -26.20 -7.27 8.21
C ARG A 194 -24.98 -7.17 9.10
N THR A 195 -23.87 -6.73 8.55
CA THR A 195 -22.67 -6.44 9.36
C THR A 195 -22.93 -5.30 10.33
N LEU A 196 -22.32 -5.35 11.52
CA LEU A 196 -22.42 -4.30 12.53
C LEU A 196 -21.78 -2.99 12.06
N LEU A 197 -20.64 -3.10 11.40
CA LEU A 197 -19.85 -2.03 10.82
C LEU A 197 -19.68 -2.29 9.31
N PRO A 198 -19.22 -1.34 8.51
CA PRO A 198 -18.86 -1.61 7.13
C PRO A 198 -17.89 -2.79 7.01
N ALA A 199 -18.21 -3.73 6.11
CA ALA A 199 -17.36 -4.89 5.88
C ALA A 199 -16.05 -4.51 5.18
N THR A 200 -16.08 -3.41 4.40
CA THR A 200 -14.97 -2.98 3.54
C THR A 200 -14.80 -1.47 3.55
N GLY A 201 -13.56 -1.04 3.29
CA GLY A 201 -13.21 0.35 3.02
C GLY A 201 -12.49 0.50 1.68
N ILE A 202 -12.54 1.68 1.09
CA ILE A 202 -11.88 1.96 -0.20
C ILE A 202 -11.06 3.23 -0.08
N LYS A 203 -9.81 3.18 -0.56
CA LYS A 203 -8.96 4.36 -0.75
C LYS A 203 -8.52 4.45 -2.21
N ARG A 204 -8.55 5.65 -2.78
CA ARG A 204 -8.12 5.92 -4.16
C ARG A 204 -6.86 6.76 -4.15
N PHE A 205 -5.95 6.41 -5.05
CA PHE A 205 -4.71 7.14 -5.28
C PHE A 205 -4.68 7.59 -6.72
N THR A 206 -4.38 8.86 -6.96
CA THR A 206 -4.33 9.43 -8.32
C THR A 206 -3.02 10.16 -8.49
N ASP A 207 -2.29 9.81 -9.55
CA ASP A 207 -1.06 10.46 -9.96
C ASP A 207 -0.90 10.35 -11.48
N GLY A 208 -0.39 11.42 -12.12
CA GLY A 208 -0.11 11.45 -13.57
C GLY A 208 -1.30 11.06 -14.45
N GLY A 209 -2.55 11.24 -14.00
CA GLY A 209 -3.76 10.83 -14.71
C GLY A 209 -4.14 9.34 -14.54
N VAL A 210 -3.37 8.59 -13.77
CA VAL A 210 -3.68 7.21 -13.37
C VAL A 210 -4.40 7.21 -12.02
N THR A 211 -5.42 6.38 -11.87
CA THR A 211 -6.09 6.16 -10.59
C THR A 211 -6.05 4.69 -10.22
N VAL A 212 -5.52 4.39 -9.03
CA VAL A 212 -5.54 3.06 -8.42
C VAL A 212 -6.53 3.06 -7.26
N THR A 213 -7.39 2.05 -7.22
CA THR A 213 -8.36 1.85 -6.14
C THR A 213 -7.92 0.65 -5.31
N MET A 214 -7.70 0.89 -4.01
CA MET A 214 -7.36 -0.15 -3.04
C MET A 214 -8.56 -0.42 -2.14
N GLY A 215 -8.94 -1.70 -2.03
CA GLY A 215 -9.98 -2.17 -1.12
C GLY A 215 -9.36 -2.77 0.14
N PHE A 216 -10.01 -2.54 1.28
CA PHE A 216 -9.67 -3.10 2.59
C PHE A 216 -10.87 -3.90 3.09
N ILE A 217 -10.62 -5.05 3.69
CA ILE A 217 -11.64 -5.92 4.30
C ILE A 217 -11.28 -6.02 5.78
N GLY A 218 -12.23 -5.77 6.66
CA GLY A 218 -12.06 -5.83 8.11
C GLY A 218 -12.60 -7.09 8.74
#